data_f863bc0f0ba51971cb716812dea7e1e5
#
_entry.id   f863bc0f0ba51971cb716812dea7e1e5
#
_cell.length_a   1.000
_cell.length_b   1.000
_cell.length_c   1.000
_cell.angle_alpha   90.00
_cell.angle_beta   90.00
_cell.angle_gamma   90.00
#
_symmetry.space_group_name_H-M   'P 1'
#
loop_
_entity.id
_entity.type
_entity.pdbx_description
1 polymer ?
#
loop_
_entity_poly.entity_id
_entity_poly.type
_entity_poly.pdbx_seq_one_letter_code
_entity_poly.pdbx_strand_id
1 'polypeptide(L)'
;MATATRAKTAASRKRSSGRVPAGRRSPRAKPKGSRAGGGKTTAAQIAAILKNQGPEVRALAQALRAFVRRQVPGVTESINPWGVPTFDYHGDLAYFMVHAAHVTFGFQRGAALKDPQRLLEGTGKSMRHVKIRTREDLKRPGLRELVKAAARLNREEPQEGMMGRKQ
;
A
#
# COMPACT_ATOMS: atom_id res chain seq x y z
N MET A 1 23.13 14.96 70.32
CA MET A 1 23.02 13.79 71.23
C MET A 1 22.28 12.69 70.47
N ALA A 2 22.94 11.58 70.41
CA ALA A 2 22.41 10.21 70.46
C ALA A 2 21.66 9.74 69.21
N THR A 3 22.29 8.97 68.40
CA THR A 3 22.60 7.51 68.45
C THR A 3 21.46 6.69 67.82
N ALA A 4 21.84 6.07 66.75
CA ALA A 4 22.00 4.63 66.57
C ALA A 4 20.67 3.92 66.30
N THR A 5 20.49 2.95 65.45
CA THR A 5 21.23 1.76 65.17
C THR A 5 20.44 0.90 64.17
N ARG A 6 21.07 0.43 63.14
CA ARG A 6 21.10 -0.93 62.66
C ARG A 6 19.84 -1.78 62.57
N ALA A 7 19.49 -2.24 61.40
CA ALA A 7 19.35 -3.70 61.21
C ALA A 7 19.39 -4.08 59.70
N LYS A 8 20.30 -4.93 59.38
CA LYS A 8 20.38 -5.79 58.18
C LYS A 8 19.24 -6.79 58.20
N THR A 9 18.61 -7.02 57.06
CA THR A 9 18.27 -8.42 56.68
C THR A 9 18.26 -8.53 55.17
N ALA A 10 19.19 -9.30 54.70
CA ALA A 10 19.22 -9.85 53.36
C ALA A 10 18.16 -10.94 53.26
N ALA A 11 17.32 -10.86 52.29
CA ALA A 11 16.49 -11.98 51.84
C ALA A 11 16.71 -12.19 50.37
N SER A 12 17.55 -13.10 50.07
CA SER A 12 17.73 -13.80 48.84
C SER A 12 16.38 -14.35 48.37
N ARG A 13 15.86 -13.89 47.24
CA ARG A 13 14.79 -14.59 46.53
C ARG A 13 15.22 -14.94 45.13
N LYS A 14 15.40 -16.24 44.99
CA LYS A 14 15.56 -17.06 43.79
C LYS A 14 14.94 -16.44 42.53
N ARG A 15 15.78 -16.29 41.53
CA ARG A 15 15.39 -16.12 40.14
C ARG A 15 14.67 -17.39 39.68
N SER A 16 13.39 -17.37 39.56
CA SER A 16 12.67 -18.33 38.75
C SER A 16 12.75 -17.88 37.31
N SER A 17 13.53 -18.60 36.53
CA SER A 17 13.58 -18.51 35.09
C SER A 17 12.24 -18.96 34.52
N GLY A 18 11.33 -18.02 34.31
CA GLY A 18 10.11 -18.22 33.53
C GLY A 18 10.50 -18.33 32.07
N ARG A 19 10.60 -19.54 31.59
CA ARG A 19 10.75 -19.86 30.18
C ARG A 19 9.47 -19.43 29.48
N VAL A 20 9.53 -18.34 28.70
CA VAL A 20 8.45 -17.90 27.83
C VAL A 20 8.30 -18.94 26.72
N PRO A 21 7.15 -19.59 26.56
CA PRO A 21 6.97 -20.50 25.45
C PRO A 21 6.98 -19.71 24.14
N ALA A 22 7.84 -20.12 23.24
CA ALA A 22 7.92 -19.62 21.88
C ALA A 22 6.53 -19.64 21.23
N GLY A 23 6.01 -18.46 20.95
CA GLY A 23 4.75 -18.30 20.25
C GLY A 23 4.82 -19.03 18.92
N ARG A 24 3.90 -19.96 18.73
CA ARG A 24 3.66 -20.65 17.46
C ARG A 24 3.48 -19.59 16.37
N ARG A 25 4.47 -19.46 15.52
CA ARG A 25 4.30 -18.77 14.25
C ARG A 25 3.26 -19.53 13.46
N SER A 26 2.09 -18.95 13.33
CA SER A 26 1.09 -19.42 12.38
C SER A 26 1.74 -19.47 11.00
N PRO A 27 1.62 -20.58 10.27
CA PRO A 27 2.12 -20.63 8.91
C PRO A 27 1.32 -19.62 8.10
N ARG A 28 2.00 -18.60 7.60
CA ARG A 28 1.47 -17.64 6.64
C ARG A 28 1.01 -18.44 5.43
N ALA A 29 -0.31 -18.60 5.28
CA ALA A 29 -0.90 -19.28 4.16
C ALA A 29 -0.39 -18.61 2.87
N LYS A 30 0.36 -19.33 2.08
CA LYS A 30 0.70 -18.94 0.72
C LYS A 30 -0.62 -18.80 -0.04
N PRO A 31 -0.89 -17.69 -0.70
CA PRO A 31 -2.06 -17.58 -1.55
C PRO A 31 -1.92 -18.65 -2.64
N LYS A 32 -2.86 -19.59 -2.66
CA LYS A 32 -2.99 -20.54 -3.77
C LYS A 32 -3.22 -19.70 -5.02
N GLY A 33 -2.26 -19.76 -5.96
CA GLY A 33 -2.41 -19.14 -7.26
C GLY A 33 -3.70 -19.64 -7.90
N SER A 34 -4.67 -18.77 -8.02
CA SER A 34 -5.86 -19.04 -8.79
C SER A 34 -5.46 -19.07 -10.26
N ARG A 35 -5.49 -20.30 -10.79
CA ARG A 35 -5.40 -20.55 -12.23
C ARG A 35 -6.42 -19.66 -12.94
N ALA A 36 -5.95 -18.94 -13.92
CA ALA A 36 -6.78 -18.20 -14.85
C ALA A 36 -7.76 -19.17 -15.53
N GLY A 37 -9.00 -19.11 -15.10
CA GLY A 37 -10.12 -19.79 -15.72
C GLY A 37 -11.12 -18.74 -16.15
N GLY A 38 -11.36 -18.61 -17.49
CA GLY A 38 -12.52 -17.96 -18.07
C GLY A 38 -12.67 -16.45 -17.84
N GLY A 39 -11.93 -15.66 -18.55
CA GLY A 39 -12.31 -14.45 -19.26
C GLY A 39 -13.09 -13.33 -18.58
N LYS A 40 -12.95 -13.03 -17.28
CA LYS A 40 -13.39 -11.72 -16.78
C LYS A 40 -12.33 -10.69 -17.14
N THR A 41 -12.71 -9.68 -17.93
CA THR A 41 -11.81 -8.56 -18.23
C THR A 41 -11.36 -7.89 -16.94
N THR A 42 -10.17 -7.30 -16.91
CA THR A 42 -9.66 -6.54 -15.75
C THR A 42 -10.68 -5.52 -15.24
N ALA A 43 -11.39 -4.86 -16.13
CA ALA A 43 -12.45 -3.91 -15.78
C ALA A 43 -13.58 -4.58 -14.99
N ALA A 44 -14.00 -5.79 -15.36
CA ALA A 44 -15.03 -6.55 -14.65
C ALA A 44 -14.54 -7.04 -13.27
N GLN A 45 -13.27 -7.40 -13.16
CA GLN A 45 -12.66 -7.79 -11.88
C GLN A 45 -12.59 -6.60 -10.92
N ILE A 46 -12.15 -5.44 -11.40
CA ILE A 46 -12.14 -4.20 -10.60
C ILE A 46 -13.57 -3.81 -10.20
N ALA A 47 -14.52 -3.91 -11.12
CA ALA A 47 -15.94 -3.65 -10.81
C ALA A 47 -16.46 -4.58 -9.71
N ALA A 48 -16.10 -5.85 -9.72
CA ALA A 48 -16.45 -6.81 -8.68
C ALA A 48 -15.86 -6.45 -7.31
N ILE A 49 -14.59 -6.02 -7.27
CA ILE A 49 -13.95 -5.52 -6.05
C ILE A 49 -14.70 -4.30 -5.50
N LEU A 50 -15.07 -3.38 -6.36
CA LEU A 50 -15.77 -2.14 -5.98
C LEU A 50 -17.23 -2.37 -5.60
N LYS A 51 -17.87 -3.41 -6.09
CA LYS A 51 -19.30 -3.69 -5.84
C LYS A 51 -19.60 -3.85 -4.36
N ASN A 52 -18.70 -4.42 -3.60
CA ASN A 52 -18.86 -4.68 -2.17
C ASN A 52 -18.49 -3.48 -1.29
N GLN A 53 -18.11 -2.37 -1.89
CA GLN A 53 -17.72 -1.16 -1.17
C GLN A 53 -18.88 -0.18 -1.06
N GLY A 54 -18.85 0.70 -0.06
CA GLY A 54 -19.85 1.75 0.09
C GLY A 54 -19.95 2.65 -1.16
N PRO A 55 -21.14 3.24 -1.43
CA PRO A 55 -21.37 4.00 -2.66
C PRO A 55 -20.44 5.20 -2.82
N GLU A 56 -20.13 5.89 -1.74
CA GLU A 56 -19.25 7.07 -1.75
C GLU A 56 -17.81 6.70 -2.08
N VAL A 57 -17.26 5.68 -1.41
CA VAL A 57 -15.90 5.22 -1.64
C VAL A 57 -15.75 4.59 -3.02
N ARG A 58 -16.78 3.88 -3.48
CA ARG A 58 -16.82 3.33 -4.84
C ARG A 58 -16.77 4.45 -5.89
N ALA A 59 -17.56 5.51 -5.70
CA ALA A 59 -17.55 6.66 -6.58
C ALA A 59 -16.20 7.39 -6.55
N LEU A 60 -15.56 7.44 -5.39
CA LEU A 60 -14.22 8.02 -5.21
C LEU A 60 -13.15 7.19 -5.95
N ALA A 61 -13.19 5.87 -5.84
CA ALA A 61 -12.29 4.97 -6.56
C ALA A 61 -12.45 5.10 -8.10
N GLN A 62 -13.69 5.22 -8.58
CA GLN A 62 -13.95 5.45 -10.00
C GLN A 62 -13.44 6.81 -10.46
N ALA A 63 -13.60 7.85 -9.63
CA ALA A 63 -13.05 9.18 -9.93
C ALA A 63 -11.52 9.17 -9.97
N LEU A 64 -10.86 8.44 -9.06
CA LEU A 64 -9.41 8.23 -9.08
C LEU A 64 -8.95 7.56 -10.38
N ARG A 65 -9.62 6.49 -10.79
CA ARG A 65 -9.32 5.79 -12.05
C ARG A 65 -9.42 6.72 -13.26
N ALA A 66 -10.49 7.49 -13.35
CA ALA A 66 -10.68 8.49 -14.41
C ALA A 66 -9.61 9.59 -14.35
N PHE A 67 -9.23 10.02 -13.15
CA PHE A 67 -8.16 11.00 -12.95
C PHE A 67 -6.82 10.48 -13.48
N VAL A 68 -6.39 9.27 -13.09
CA VAL A 68 -5.12 8.69 -13.53
C VAL A 68 -5.08 8.54 -15.06
N ARG A 69 -6.15 8.03 -15.67
CA ARG A 69 -6.23 7.89 -17.14
C ARG A 69 -6.09 9.23 -17.88
N ARG A 70 -6.62 10.31 -17.30
CA ARG A 70 -6.45 11.66 -17.88
C ARG A 70 -5.03 12.20 -17.74
N GLN A 71 -4.36 11.88 -16.64
CA GLN A 71 -2.99 12.38 -16.40
C GLN A 71 -1.94 11.57 -17.18
N VAL A 72 -2.21 10.30 -17.42
CA VAL A 72 -1.28 9.37 -18.07
C VAL A 72 -1.99 8.68 -19.24
N PRO A 73 -2.06 9.31 -20.41
CA PRO A 73 -2.60 8.67 -21.61
C PRO A 73 -1.82 7.39 -21.94
N GLY A 74 -2.54 6.31 -22.22
CA GLY A 74 -1.94 5.00 -22.47
C GLY A 74 -1.70 4.14 -21.23
N VAL A 75 -2.05 4.62 -20.02
CA VAL A 75 -2.05 3.79 -18.83
C VAL A 75 -3.06 2.64 -18.99
N THR A 76 -2.66 1.45 -18.57
CA THR A 76 -3.53 0.27 -18.51
C THR A 76 -3.80 -0.11 -17.06
N GLU A 77 -4.81 -0.93 -16.85
CA GLU A 77 -5.15 -1.43 -15.52
C GLU A 77 -5.00 -2.94 -15.48
N SER A 78 -4.48 -3.44 -14.38
CA SER A 78 -4.34 -4.86 -14.11
C SER A 78 -4.73 -5.19 -12.66
N ILE A 79 -4.72 -6.46 -12.33
CA ILE A 79 -4.85 -6.95 -10.96
C ILE A 79 -3.57 -7.70 -10.64
N ASN A 80 -2.87 -7.29 -9.61
CA ASN A 80 -1.65 -7.97 -9.21
C ASN A 80 -1.94 -9.33 -8.53
N PRO A 81 -0.92 -10.18 -8.29
CA PRO A 81 -1.11 -11.51 -7.69
C PRO A 81 -1.78 -11.50 -6.31
N TRP A 82 -1.81 -10.37 -5.62
CA TRP A 82 -2.49 -10.19 -4.34
C TRP A 82 -3.94 -9.71 -4.46
N GLY A 83 -4.46 -9.59 -5.70
CA GLY A 83 -5.81 -9.13 -5.95
C GLY A 83 -6.00 -7.61 -5.84
N VAL A 84 -4.92 -6.84 -5.88
CA VAL A 84 -4.96 -5.38 -5.78
C VAL A 84 -4.96 -4.77 -7.17
N PRO A 85 -5.88 -3.85 -7.48
CA PRO A 85 -5.88 -3.12 -8.72
C PRO A 85 -4.63 -2.24 -8.87
N THR A 86 -3.98 -2.33 -10.02
CA THR A 86 -2.78 -1.60 -10.38
C THR A 86 -2.97 -0.81 -11.66
N PHE A 87 -2.18 0.24 -11.81
CA PHE A 87 -2.01 1.00 -13.03
C PHE A 87 -0.62 0.70 -13.61
N ASP A 88 -0.58 0.32 -14.87
CA ASP A 88 0.63 -0.07 -15.55
C ASP A 88 0.94 0.93 -16.68
N TYR A 89 2.15 1.48 -16.66
CA TYR A 89 2.67 2.38 -17.68
C TYR A 89 4.19 2.27 -17.72
N HIS A 90 4.73 1.59 -18.74
CA HIS A 90 6.15 1.21 -18.81
C HIS A 90 6.63 0.47 -17.54
N GLY A 91 5.78 -0.43 -17.04
CA GLY A 91 5.93 -1.17 -15.79
C GLY A 91 4.92 -0.73 -14.72
N ASP A 92 5.05 -1.27 -13.52
CA ASP A 92 4.14 -1.00 -12.41
C ASP A 92 4.25 0.48 -11.98
N LEU A 93 3.21 1.27 -12.26
CA LEU A 93 3.16 2.69 -11.94
C LEU A 93 2.65 2.95 -10.53
N ALA A 94 1.45 2.47 -10.28
CA ALA A 94 0.72 2.75 -9.06
C ALA A 94 -0.32 1.66 -8.77
N TYR A 95 -0.85 1.66 -7.56
CA TYR A 95 -1.95 0.78 -7.16
C TYR A 95 -2.99 1.56 -6.35
N PHE A 96 -4.18 1.01 -6.19
CA PHE A 96 -5.14 1.57 -5.26
C PHE A 96 -5.81 0.48 -4.43
N MET A 97 -6.12 0.83 -3.19
CA MET A 97 -6.86 -0.02 -2.26
C MET A 97 -8.03 0.76 -1.70
N VAL A 98 -9.18 0.12 -1.66
CA VAL A 98 -10.41 0.74 -1.16
C VAL A 98 -10.63 0.32 0.29
N HIS A 99 -10.83 1.31 1.15
CA HIS A 99 -11.16 1.15 2.56
C HIS A 99 -12.57 1.72 2.83
N ALA A 100 -13.06 1.54 4.05
CA ALA A 100 -14.42 1.96 4.40
C ALA A 100 -14.67 3.48 4.19
N ALA A 101 -13.66 4.32 4.42
CA ALA A 101 -13.79 5.79 4.41
C ALA A 101 -12.80 6.51 3.48
N HIS A 102 -11.94 5.80 2.77
CA HIS A 102 -10.93 6.40 1.89
C HIS A 102 -10.41 5.39 0.86
N VAL A 103 -9.72 5.91 -0.13
CA VAL A 103 -8.94 5.12 -1.09
C VAL A 103 -7.47 5.41 -0.85
N THR A 104 -6.68 4.38 -0.61
CA THR A 104 -5.22 4.49 -0.61
C THR A 104 -4.75 4.42 -2.05
N PHE A 105 -4.02 5.42 -2.50
CA PHE A 105 -3.41 5.47 -3.82
C PHE A 105 -1.89 5.45 -3.65
N GLY A 106 -1.25 4.38 -4.05
CA GLY A 106 0.17 4.15 -3.83
C GLY A 106 0.98 4.17 -5.11
N PHE A 107 2.17 4.74 -5.04
CA PHE A 107 3.17 4.76 -6.11
C PHE A 107 4.23 3.71 -5.84
N GLN A 108 4.55 2.88 -6.81
CA GLN A 108 5.55 1.82 -6.68
C GLN A 108 6.96 2.39 -6.42
N ARG A 109 7.29 3.50 -7.07
CA ARG A 109 8.56 4.21 -6.90
C ARG A 109 8.38 5.54 -6.18
N GLY A 110 7.45 5.61 -5.25
CA GLY A 110 7.08 6.84 -4.56
C GLY A 110 8.23 7.51 -3.81
N ALA A 111 9.20 6.74 -3.31
CA ALA A 111 10.38 7.28 -2.63
C ALA A 111 11.31 8.09 -3.55
N ALA A 112 11.27 7.85 -4.87
CA ALA A 112 12.04 8.59 -5.86
C ALA A 112 11.34 9.88 -6.34
N LEU A 113 10.08 10.09 -5.95
CA LEU A 113 9.31 11.24 -6.36
C LEU A 113 9.58 12.45 -5.47
N LYS A 114 9.69 13.61 -6.09
CA LYS A 114 9.74 14.88 -5.36
C LYS A 114 8.32 15.26 -4.91
N ASP A 115 8.15 15.47 -3.62
CA ASP A 115 6.86 15.80 -3.00
C ASP A 115 6.94 17.09 -2.17
N PRO A 116 6.98 18.27 -2.83
CA PRO A 116 7.08 19.54 -2.13
C PRO A 116 5.87 19.86 -1.25
N GLN A 117 4.71 19.24 -1.55
CA GLN A 117 3.47 19.43 -0.78
C GLN A 117 3.29 18.41 0.34
N ARG A 118 4.23 17.48 0.51
CA ARG A 118 4.20 16.43 1.54
C ARG A 118 2.90 15.62 1.56
N LEU A 119 2.45 15.24 0.37
CA LEU A 119 1.26 14.40 0.21
C LEU A 119 1.54 12.92 0.41
N LEU A 120 2.79 12.50 0.19
CA LEU A 120 3.20 11.11 0.25
C LEU A 120 3.42 10.66 1.69
N GLU A 121 2.77 9.58 2.05
CA GLU A 121 2.91 8.89 3.34
C GLU A 121 3.63 7.55 3.13
N GLY A 122 4.22 7.04 4.21
CA GLY A 122 4.86 5.73 4.25
C GLY A 122 6.35 5.78 4.47
N THR A 123 6.89 4.70 5.03
CA THR A 123 8.30 4.53 5.41
C THR A 123 9.00 3.42 4.65
N GLY A 124 8.30 2.77 3.71
CA GLY A 124 8.85 1.69 2.90
C GLY A 124 10.05 2.12 2.06
N LYS A 125 10.82 1.15 1.60
CA LYS A 125 12.03 1.41 0.81
C LYS A 125 11.75 2.13 -0.51
N SER A 126 10.68 1.76 -1.21
CA SER A 126 10.33 2.30 -2.53
C SER A 126 8.94 2.91 -2.58
N MET A 127 7.96 2.22 -2.00
CA MET A 127 6.56 2.61 -2.10
C MET A 127 6.20 3.77 -1.19
N ARG A 128 5.36 4.66 -1.71
CA ARG A 128 4.70 5.73 -0.95
C ARG A 128 3.25 5.80 -1.40
N HIS A 129 2.39 6.31 -0.55
CA HIS A 129 0.97 6.40 -0.85
C HIS A 129 0.36 7.73 -0.40
N VAL A 130 -0.78 8.04 -0.98
CA VAL A 130 -1.63 9.16 -0.60
C VAL A 130 -3.00 8.61 -0.22
N LYS A 131 -3.58 9.13 0.84
CA LYS A 131 -4.96 8.81 1.23
C LYS A 131 -5.91 9.81 0.55
N ILE A 132 -6.78 9.29 -0.28
CA ILE A 132 -7.81 10.06 -0.97
C ILE A 132 -9.12 9.85 -0.20
N ARG A 133 -9.62 10.90 0.42
CA ARG A 133 -10.86 10.87 1.22
C ARG A 133 -12.02 11.53 0.51
N THR A 134 -11.73 12.50 -0.33
CA THR A 134 -12.73 13.28 -1.05
C THR A 134 -12.35 13.46 -2.50
N ARG A 135 -13.31 13.84 -3.34
CA ARG A 135 -13.04 14.21 -4.73
C ARG A 135 -12.16 15.47 -4.85
N GLU A 136 -12.18 16.32 -3.83
CA GLU A 136 -11.33 17.52 -3.77
C GLU A 136 -9.85 17.14 -3.66
N ASP A 137 -9.53 16.04 -2.99
CA ASP A 137 -8.16 15.55 -2.92
C ASP A 137 -7.58 15.24 -4.32
N LEU A 138 -8.41 14.79 -5.26
CA LEU A 138 -8.02 14.54 -6.65
C LEU A 138 -7.72 15.83 -7.44
N LYS A 139 -8.18 16.97 -6.96
CA LYS A 139 -7.95 18.29 -7.60
C LYS A 139 -6.64 18.91 -7.15
N ARG A 140 -5.98 18.38 -6.14
CA ARG A 140 -4.72 18.93 -5.62
C ARG A 140 -3.65 18.94 -6.71
N PRO A 141 -3.02 20.10 -6.99
CA PRO A 141 -1.95 20.19 -7.99
C PRO A 141 -0.81 19.22 -7.71
N GLY A 142 -0.40 19.07 -6.45
CA GLY A 142 0.66 18.17 -6.06
C GLY A 142 0.38 16.70 -6.41
N LEU A 143 -0.85 16.24 -6.29
CA LEU A 143 -1.21 14.86 -6.70
C LEU A 143 -1.05 14.68 -8.21
N ARG A 144 -1.46 15.67 -8.99
CA ARG A 144 -1.27 15.67 -10.45
C ARG A 144 0.20 15.59 -10.84
N GLU A 145 1.02 16.39 -10.18
CA GLU A 145 2.47 16.41 -10.44
C GLU A 145 3.13 15.09 -10.05
N LEU A 146 2.73 14.48 -8.93
CA LEU A 146 3.22 13.17 -8.52
C LEU A 146 2.89 12.08 -9.56
N VAL A 147 1.66 12.05 -10.07
CA VAL A 147 1.24 11.07 -11.10
C VAL A 147 2.05 11.25 -12.38
N LYS A 148 2.23 12.50 -12.84
CA LYS A 148 3.03 12.79 -14.03
C LYS A 148 4.50 12.48 -13.83
N ALA A 149 5.05 12.79 -12.67
CA ALA A 149 6.44 12.49 -12.33
C ALA A 149 6.69 10.97 -12.28
N ALA A 150 5.77 10.21 -11.70
CA ALA A 150 5.85 8.75 -11.68
C ALA A 150 5.80 8.16 -13.10
N ALA A 151 4.90 8.66 -13.95
CA ALA A 151 4.81 8.21 -15.34
C ALA A 151 6.07 8.56 -16.14
N ARG A 152 6.65 9.74 -15.92
CA ARG A 152 7.92 10.15 -16.53
C ARG A 152 9.05 9.22 -16.11
N LEU A 153 9.17 8.98 -14.80
CA LEU A 153 10.19 8.12 -14.24
C LEU A 153 10.13 6.69 -14.83
N ASN A 154 8.93 6.12 -14.94
CA ASN A 154 8.77 4.79 -15.54
C ASN A 154 9.08 4.78 -17.05
N ARG A 155 8.81 5.86 -17.76
CA ARG A 155 9.15 5.98 -19.18
C ARG A 155 10.65 6.12 -19.42
N GLU A 156 11.34 6.89 -18.57
CA GLU A 156 12.78 7.11 -18.64
C GLU A 156 13.57 5.89 -18.16
N GLU A 157 13.04 5.20 -17.16
CA GLU A 157 13.62 3.98 -16.59
C GLU A 157 12.55 2.87 -16.54
N PRO A 158 12.23 2.24 -17.68
CA PRO A 158 11.22 1.18 -17.71
C PRO A 158 11.56 0.06 -16.74
N GLN A 159 10.56 -0.39 -16.01
CA GLN A 159 10.67 -1.55 -15.13
C GLN A 159 10.00 -2.75 -15.79
N GLU A 160 10.60 -3.91 -15.66
CA GLU A 160 9.87 -5.14 -15.90
C GLU A 160 8.75 -5.22 -14.88
N GLY A 161 7.52 -5.13 -15.33
CA GLY A 161 6.35 -5.27 -14.48
C GLY A 161 6.39 -6.60 -13.74
N MET A 162 5.73 -6.66 -12.58
CA MET A 162 5.70 -7.84 -11.72
C MET A 162 5.17 -9.12 -12.46
N MET A 163 4.51 -8.93 -13.59
CA MET A 163 4.04 -9.99 -14.51
C MET A 163 5.13 -10.49 -15.47
N GLY A 164 6.24 -9.76 -15.67
CA GLY A 164 7.28 -10.06 -16.64
C GLY A 164 8.44 -10.91 -16.14
N ARG A 165 8.49 -11.25 -14.87
CA ARG A 165 9.50 -12.18 -14.36
C ARG A 165 9.15 -13.61 -14.75
N LYS A 166 9.45 -13.99 -15.98
CA LYS A 166 9.65 -15.40 -16.32
C LYS A 166 10.92 -15.85 -15.61
N GLN A 167 10.78 -16.81 -14.76
CA GLN A 167 11.90 -17.58 -14.23
C GLN A 167 12.52 -18.39 -15.34
#